data_d2427c0c92288b227e295ae678f271d0
#
_entry.id   d2427c0c92288b227e295ae678f271d0
#
_cell.length_a   1.000
_cell.length_b   1.000
_cell.length_c   1.000
_cell.angle_alpha   90.00
_cell.angle_beta   90.00
_cell.angle_gamma   90.00
#
_symmetry.space_group_name_H-M   'P 1'
#
loop_
_entity.id
_entity.type
_entity.pdbx_description
1 polymer ?
#
loop_
_entity_poly.entity_id
_entity_poly.type
_entity_poly.pdbx_seq_one_letter_code
_entity_poly.pdbx_strand_id
1 'polypeptide(L)'
;MAIRKRTYLSVLAGILCFIALGWWYGQFGRPVRDVYDDSAKKRIVYRMYADYKKEFPGVADISPKRALKLLRDNQILFVDTREPLEMRISMLPDAVARETFVSNPEKYPDKTVAAYCTISYRSGKFVEKMMKKGIRIYNLEGGILAWVLEGGKIYDADGETRRIHVYGKRWNYPATGYEPVW
;
A
#
# COMPACT_ATOMS: atom_id res chain seq x y z
N MET A 1 47.17 -24.42 -41.58
CA MET A 1 46.87 -23.02 -41.37
C MET A 1 45.35 -22.69 -41.25
N ALA A 2 44.46 -23.65 -41.47
CA ALA A 2 43.00 -23.47 -41.44
C ALA A 2 42.34 -23.55 -40.05
N ILE A 3 42.95 -24.28 -39.11
CA ILE A 3 42.38 -24.55 -37.75
C ILE A 3 42.39 -23.28 -36.86
N ARG A 4 43.37 -22.39 -37.02
CA ARG A 4 43.49 -21.13 -36.22
C ARG A 4 42.41 -20.10 -36.55
N LYS A 5 41.91 -20.06 -37.79
CA LYS A 5 40.84 -19.08 -38.17
C LYS A 5 39.47 -19.42 -37.61
N ARG A 6 39.13 -20.72 -37.41
CA ARG A 6 37.85 -21.14 -36.85
C ARG A 6 37.71 -20.82 -35.36
N THR A 7 38.80 -20.92 -34.59
CA THR A 7 38.81 -20.58 -33.17
C THR A 7 38.67 -19.09 -32.93
N TYR A 8 39.22 -18.22 -33.75
CA TYR A 8 39.05 -16.76 -33.64
C TYR A 8 37.66 -16.33 -34.01
N LEU A 9 36.98 -16.94 -34.99
CA LEU A 9 35.60 -16.63 -35.34
C LEU A 9 34.62 -17.02 -34.23
N SER A 10 34.80 -18.12 -33.55
CA SER A 10 33.91 -18.56 -32.44
C SER A 10 34.09 -17.68 -31.19
N VAL A 11 35.29 -17.18 -30.90
CA VAL A 11 35.55 -16.25 -29.78
C VAL A 11 34.95 -14.88 -30.08
N LEU A 12 35.10 -14.37 -31.31
CA LEU A 12 34.49 -13.11 -31.72
C LEU A 12 32.96 -13.17 -31.72
N ALA A 13 32.34 -14.27 -32.14
CA ALA A 13 30.90 -14.47 -32.10
C ALA A 13 30.39 -14.51 -30.64
N GLY A 14 31.11 -15.13 -29.72
CA GLY A 14 30.79 -15.14 -28.29
C GLY A 14 30.83 -13.74 -27.68
N ILE A 15 31.86 -12.97 -27.98
CA ILE A 15 31.98 -11.56 -27.47
C ILE A 15 30.85 -10.67 -27.99
N LEU A 16 30.49 -10.79 -29.28
CA LEU A 16 29.38 -10.03 -29.87
C LEU A 16 28.04 -10.43 -29.27
N CYS A 17 27.81 -11.72 -28.94
CA CYS A 17 26.62 -12.15 -28.21
C CYS A 17 26.55 -11.57 -26.79
N PHE A 18 27.65 -11.52 -26.06
CA PHE A 18 27.69 -10.91 -24.72
C PHE A 18 27.46 -9.40 -24.77
N ILE A 19 28.00 -8.70 -25.76
CA ILE A 19 27.76 -7.27 -25.95
C ILE A 19 26.31 -7.03 -26.35
N ALA A 20 25.73 -7.83 -27.22
CA ALA A 20 24.32 -7.72 -27.63
C ALA A 20 23.36 -8.02 -26.46
N LEU A 21 23.66 -9.05 -25.66
CA LEU A 21 22.90 -9.38 -24.43
C LEU A 21 23.03 -8.27 -23.37
N GLY A 22 24.22 -7.72 -23.17
CA GLY A 22 24.45 -6.60 -22.26
C GLY A 22 23.72 -5.33 -22.71
N TRP A 23 23.71 -5.07 -24.02
CA TRP A 23 22.96 -3.96 -24.60
C TRP A 23 21.45 -4.15 -24.50
N TRP A 24 20.94 -5.37 -24.76
CA TRP A 24 19.56 -5.78 -24.55
C TRP A 24 19.14 -5.61 -23.09
N TYR A 25 19.91 -6.12 -22.14
CA TYR A 25 19.64 -5.97 -20.71
C TYR A 25 19.66 -4.49 -20.27
N GLY A 26 20.55 -3.68 -20.83
CA GLY A 26 20.62 -2.24 -20.57
C GLY A 26 19.43 -1.45 -21.15
N GLN A 27 18.85 -1.92 -22.26
CA GLN A 27 17.70 -1.26 -22.91
C GLN A 27 16.34 -1.74 -22.36
N PHE A 28 16.21 -3.04 -22.05
CA PHE A 28 14.93 -3.65 -21.66
C PHE A 28 14.86 -4.04 -20.19
N GLY A 29 15.98 -4.12 -19.49
CA GLY A 29 16.07 -4.39 -18.05
C GLY A 29 15.97 -3.16 -17.14
N ARG A 30 15.67 -1.97 -17.68
CA ARG A 30 15.41 -0.80 -16.83
C ARG A 30 14.08 -1.04 -16.12
N PRO A 31 14.05 -1.02 -14.77
CA PRO A 31 12.77 -1.06 -14.06
C PRO A 31 11.89 0.05 -14.65
N VAL A 32 10.63 -0.27 -14.95
CA VAL A 32 9.63 0.71 -15.35
C VAL A 32 9.73 1.83 -14.32
N ARG A 33 10.28 2.99 -14.71
CA ARG A 33 10.30 4.15 -13.83
C ARG A 33 8.85 4.44 -13.49
N ASP A 34 8.55 4.44 -12.20
CA ASP A 34 7.27 4.94 -11.71
C ASP A 34 7.01 6.28 -12.41
N VAL A 35 5.93 6.32 -13.22
CA VAL A 35 5.57 7.51 -14.02
C VAL A 35 5.34 8.72 -13.11
N TYR A 36 5.05 8.46 -11.83
CA TYR A 36 4.80 9.49 -10.81
C TYR A 36 5.77 9.34 -9.64
N ASP A 37 6.30 10.47 -9.15
CA ASP A 37 6.96 10.53 -7.86
C ASP A 37 5.95 10.39 -6.71
N ASP A 38 6.42 10.16 -5.49
CA ASP A 38 5.54 9.97 -4.33
C ASP A 38 4.69 11.21 -4.02
N SER A 39 5.16 12.41 -4.35
CA SER A 39 4.39 13.64 -4.20
C SER A 39 3.21 13.69 -5.16
N ALA A 40 3.40 13.26 -6.41
CA ALA A 40 2.33 13.15 -7.39
C ALA A 40 1.34 12.04 -7.01
N LYS A 41 1.82 10.86 -6.60
CA LYS A 41 0.99 9.75 -6.10
C LYS A 41 0.14 10.19 -4.91
N LYS A 42 0.74 10.91 -3.96
CA LYS A 42 0.04 11.46 -2.79
C LYS A 42 -1.10 12.38 -3.22
N ARG A 43 -0.85 13.34 -4.12
CA ARG A 43 -1.92 14.22 -4.64
C ARG A 43 -3.06 13.44 -5.30
N ILE A 44 -2.74 12.38 -6.06
CA ILE A 44 -3.75 11.53 -6.71
C ILE A 44 -4.59 10.80 -5.66
N VAL A 45 -3.95 10.13 -4.69
CA VAL A 45 -4.62 9.36 -3.62
C VAL A 45 -5.55 10.26 -2.80
N TYR A 46 -5.09 11.43 -2.37
CA TYR A 46 -5.94 12.35 -1.61
C TYR A 46 -7.08 12.94 -2.43
N ARG A 47 -6.88 13.20 -3.73
CA ARG A 47 -7.97 13.63 -4.62
C ARG A 47 -9.03 12.53 -4.77
N MET A 48 -8.61 11.29 -5.02
CA MET A 48 -9.53 10.15 -5.10
C MET A 48 -10.30 9.98 -3.79
N TYR A 49 -9.62 10.10 -2.65
CA TYR A 49 -10.29 10.05 -1.35
C TYR A 49 -11.30 11.18 -1.18
N ALA A 50 -10.95 12.41 -1.51
CA ALA A 50 -11.85 13.55 -1.42
C ALA A 50 -13.12 13.36 -2.25
N ASP A 51 -13.05 12.71 -3.41
CA ASP A 51 -14.22 12.37 -4.20
C ASP A 51 -15.09 11.31 -3.51
N TYR A 52 -14.49 10.26 -2.95
CA TYR A 52 -15.23 9.26 -2.18
C TYR A 52 -15.86 9.80 -0.90
N LYS A 53 -15.19 10.75 -0.25
CA LYS A 53 -15.67 11.39 0.98
C LYS A 53 -17.04 12.07 0.83
N LYS A 54 -17.39 12.52 -0.36
CA LYS A 54 -18.68 13.12 -0.68
C LYS A 54 -19.87 12.18 -0.41
N GLU A 55 -19.63 10.86 -0.42
CA GLU A 55 -20.68 9.86 -0.15
C GLU A 55 -20.95 9.62 1.34
N PHE A 56 -20.06 10.06 2.23
CA PHE A 56 -20.19 9.94 3.69
C PHE A 56 -19.67 11.20 4.41
N PRO A 57 -20.25 12.38 4.14
CA PRO A 57 -19.72 13.67 4.60
C PRO A 57 -19.68 13.79 6.12
N GLY A 58 -20.57 13.11 6.84
CA GLY A 58 -20.64 13.14 8.31
C GLY A 58 -19.61 12.29 9.03
N VAL A 59 -18.86 11.46 8.32
CA VAL A 59 -17.82 10.60 8.90
C VAL A 59 -16.62 11.44 9.34
N ALA A 60 -16.16 11.24 10.58
CA ALA A 60 -14.94 11.88 11.07
C ALA A 60 -13.69 11.17 10.50
N ASP A 61 -12.73 11.97 10.05
CA ASP A 61 -11.47 11.46 9.49
C ASP A 61 -10.29 11.69 10.44
N ILE A 62 -9.27 10.88 10.26
CA ILE A 62 -7.95 11.05 10.87
C ILE A 62 -6.88 11.00 9.78
N SER A 63 -6.01 12.00 9.75
CA SER A 63 -4.91 11.99 8.79
C SER A 63 -3.85 10.94 9.15
N PRO A 64 -3.17 10.33 8.17
CA PRO A 64 -2.07 9.40 8.43
C PRO A 64 -0.97 9.99 9.32
N LYS A 65 -0.66 11.27 9.19
CA LYS A 65 0.33 11.96 10.04
C LYS A 65 -0.08 11.96 11.52
N ARG A 66 -1.35 12.25 11.81
CA ARG A 66 -1.89 12.19 13.17
C ARG A 66 -1.92 10.76 13.68
N ALA A 67 -2.34 9.81 12.85
CA ALA A 67 -2.37 8.39 13.20
C ALA A 67 -0.97 7.85 13.50
N LEU A 68 0.06 8.23 12.73
CA LEU A 68 1.48 7.92 13.00
C LEU A 68 1.95 8.46 14.36
N LYS A 69 1.52 9.65 14.76
CA LYS A 69 1.83 10.18 16.10
C LYS A 69 1.19 9.34 17.19
N LEU A 70 -0.11 9.07 17.08
CA LEU A 70 -0.83 8.24 18.06
C LEU A 70 -0.30 6.80 18.12
N LEU A 71 0.20 6.26 16.99
CA LEU A 71 0.83 4.94 16.98
C LEU A 71 2.11 4.91 17.82
N ARG A 72 2.99 5.92 17.70
CA ARG A 72 4.19 6.02 18.53
C ARG A 72 3.88 6.10 20.03
N ASP A 73 2.76 6.75 20.35
CA ASP A 73 2.30 6.92 21.74
C ASP A 73 1.44 5.72 22.21
N ASN A 74 1.33 4.66 21.41
CA ASN A 74 0.46 3.50 21.65
C ASN A 74 -1.01 3.87 21.96
N GLN A 75 -1.53 4.92 21.32
CA GLN A 75 -2.87 5.49 21.56
C GLN A 75 -3.85 5.24 20.41
N ILE A 76 -3.51 4.40 19.43
CA ILE A 76 -4.39 4.10 18.30
C ILE A 76 -4.58 2.60 18.14
N LEU A 77 -5.77 2.23 17.67
CA LEU A 77 -6.10 0.92 17.13
C LEU A 77 -6.50 1.08 15.68
N PHE A 78 -5.91 0.30 14.79
CA PHE A 78 -6.35 0.22 13.40
C PHE A 78 -7.35 -0.92 13.21
N VAL A 79 -8.40 -0.64 12.43
CA VAL A 79 -9.43 -1.63 12.03
C VAL A 79 -9.39 -1.80 10.52
N ASP A 80 -8.95 -2.97 10.07
CA ASP A 80 -8.91 -3.29 8.66
C ASP A 80 -10.30 -3.73 8.17
N THR A 81 -10.82 -3.03 7.16
CA THR A 81 -12.13 -3.33 6.56
C THR A 81 -12.02 -4.00 5.19
N ARG A 82 -10.81 -4.46 4.84
CA ARG A 82 -10.54 -5.15 3.59
C ARG A 82 -10.93 -6.63 3.69
N GLU A 83 -10.78 -7.36 2.60
CA GLU A 83 -11.02 -8.79 2.58
C GLU A 83 -9.82 -9.57 3.14
N PRO A 84 -10.03 -10.79 3.65
CA PRO A 84 -8.94 -11.60 4.25
C PRO A 84 -7.74 -11.84 3.31
N LEU A 85 -7.96 -11.91 2.00
CA LEU A 85 -6.88 -12.05 1.02
C LEU A 85 -5.98 -10.82 0.98
N GLU A 86 -6.56 -9.62 1.07
CA GLU A 86 -5.82 -8.36 1.11
C GLU A 86 -5.00 -8.23 2.41
N MET A 87 -5.61 -8.62 3.55
CA MET A 87 -4.96 -8.59 4.87
C MET A 87 -3.76 -9.52 4.96
N ARG A 88 -3.80 -10.69 4.29
CA ARG A 88 -2.66 -11.63 4.23
C ARG A 88 -1.45 -11.07 3.50
N ILE A 89 -1.64 -10.14 2.57
CA ILE A 89 -0.53 -9.49 1.88
C ILE A 89 0.16 -8.48 2.80
N SER A 90 -0.61 -7.66 3.50
CA SER A 90 -0.08 -6.73 4.50
C SER A 90 -1.19 -6.02 5.26
N MET A 91 -0.91 -5.63 6.50
CA MET A 91 -1.78 -4.84 7.38
C MET A 91 -1.01 -3.65 7.97
N LEU A 92 -1.72 -2.67 8.51
CA LEU A 92 -1.15 -1.65 9.37
C LEU A 92 -0.71 -2.26 10.71
N PRO A 93 0.23 -1.62 11.45
CA PRO A 93 0.71 -2.14 12.72
C PRO A 93 -0.44 -2.45 13.69
N ASP A 94 -0.42 -3.63 14.28
CA ASP A 94 -1.39 -4.10 15.29
C ASP A 94 -2.86 -3.98 14.88
N ALA A 95 -3.13 -3.94 13.57
CA ALA A 95 -4.48 -3.83 13.06
C ALA A 95 -5.29 -5.10 13.33
N VAL A 96 -6.57 -4.92 13.65
CA VAL A 96 -7.52 -6.02 13.79
C VAL A 96 -8.51 -6.02 12.62
N ALA A 97 -9.04 -7.18 12.26
CA ALA A 97 -10.11 -7.28 11.28
C ALA A 97 -11.40 -6.61 11.81
N ARG A 98 -12.22 -6.07 10.92
CA ARG A 98 -13.51 -5.42 11.28
C ARG A 98 -14.42 -6.34 12.09
N GLU A 99 -14.44 -7.64 11.81
CA GLU A 99 -15.25 -8.63 12.50
C GLU A 99 -14.81 -8.76 13.96
N THR A 100 -13.49 -8.81 14.21
CA THR A 100 -12.90 -8.83 15.56
C THR A 100 -13.25 -7.57 16.34
N PHE A 101 -13.20 -6.40 15.70
CA PHE A 101 -13.58 -5.14 16.37
C PHE A 101 -15.07 -5.10 16.70
N VAL A 102 -15.94 -5.48 15.74
CA VAL A 102 -17.41 -5.42 15.91
C VAL A 102 -17.90 -6.40 16.99
N SER A 103 -17.22 -7.52 17.19
CA SER A 103 -17.62 -8.50 18.21
C SER A 103 -17.39 -7.98 19.64
N ASN A 104 -16.46 -7.06 19.85
CA ASN A 104 -16.16 -6.51 21.18
C ASN A 104 -15.51 -5.11 21.05
N PRO A 105 -16.26 -4.06 20.65
CA PRO A 105 -15.70 -2.72 20.47
C PRO A 105 -15.27 -2.06 21.78
N GLU A 106 -15.88 -2.42 22.91
CA GLU A 106 -15.57 -1.91 24.25
C GLU A 106 -14.22 -2.43 24.80
N LYS A 107 -13.58 -3.40 24.14
CA LYS A 107 -12.26 -3.91 24.52
C LYS A 107 -11.16 -2.84 24.43
N TYR A 108 -11.42 -1.73 23.73
CA TYR A 108 -10.42 -0.72 23.42
C TYR A 108 -10.81 0.69 23.91
N PRO A 109 -11.14 0.87 25.19
CA PRO A 109 -11.74 2.10 25.73
C PRO A 109 -10.81 3.32 25.60
N ASP A 110 -9.49 3.11 25.73
CA ASP A 110 -8.49 4.18 25.76
C ASP A 110 -7.80 4.42 24.43
N LYS A 111 -8.27 3.77 23.36
CA LYS A 111 -7.67 3.90 22.03
C LYS A 111 -8.50 4.80 21.11
N THR A 112 -7.82 5.64 20.36
CA THR A 112 -8.39 6.23 19.15
C THR A 112 -8.54 5.13 18.11
N VAL A 113 -9.74 4.80 17.70
CA VAL A 113 -9.98 3.75 16.70
C VAL A 113 -10.04 4.37 15.30
N ALA A 114 -9.23 3.86 14.38
CA ALA A 114 -9.18 4.29 12.98
C ALA A 114 -9.40 3.12 12.02
N ALA A 115 -10.51 3.14 11.31
CA ALA A 115 -10.79 2.15 10.26
C ALA A 115 -10.10 2.56 8.95
N TYR A 116 -9.62 1.57 8.19
CA TYR A 116 -9.01 1.79 6.89
C TYR A 116 -9.37 0.69 5.88
N CYS A 117 -9.23 1.02 4.61
CA CYS A 117 -9.13 0.06 3.52
C CYS A 117 -8.03 0.51 2.54
N THR A 118 -8.12 0.16 1.26
CA THR A 118 -7.12 0.57 0.28
C THR A 118 -7.04 2.09 0.13
N ILE A 119 -8.21 2.77 -0.04
CA ILE A 119 -8.34 4.22 -0.27
C ILE A 119 -9.44 4.86 0.59
N SER A 120 -9.88 4.19 1.65
CA SER A 120 -10.86 4.65 2.63
C SER A 120 -12.31 4.83 2.16
N TYR A 121 -12.70 4.18 1.06
CA TYR A 121 -14.10 4.12 0.66
C TYR A 121 -14.88 3.10 1.51
N ARG A 122 -14.46 1.83 1.53
CA ARG A 122 -15.11 0.75 2.31
C ARG A 122 -15.10 1.06 3.81
N SER A 123 -13.99 1.59 4.29
CA SER A 123 -13.86 2.01 5.70
C SER A 123 -14.74 3.21 6.03
N GLY A 124 -14.91 4.19 5.13
CA GLY A 124 -15.84 5.30 5.31
C GLY A 124 -17.29 4.82 5.49
N LYS A 125 -17.76 3.89 4.66
CA LYS A 125 -19.07 3.26 4.81
C LYS A 125 -19.17 2.44 6.10
N PHE A 126 -18.09 1.78 6.52
CA PHE A 126 -18.05 1.07 7.80
C PHE A 126 -18.16 2.04 8.98
N VAL A 127 -17.39 3.14 8.99
CA VAL A 127 -17.46 4.17 10.04
C VAL A 127 -18.86 4.77 10.13
N GLU A 128 -19.48 5.11 8.99
CA GLU A 128 -20.87 5.59 8.96
C GLU A 128 -21.85 4.62 9.63
N LYS A 129 -21.69 3.31 9.38
CA LYS A 129 -22.48 2.25 10.03
C LYS A 129 -22.24 2.19 11.54
N MET A 130 -20.99 2.33 11.98
CA MET A 130 -20.64 2.33 13.41
C MET A 130 -21.19 3.59 14.11
N MET A 131 -21.10 4.73 13.48
CA MET A 131 -21.66 6.00 13.99
C MET A 131 -23.17 5.88 14.24
N LYS A 132 -23.94 5.26 13.34
CA LYS A 132 -25.37 4.97 13.52
C LYS A 132 -25.67 4.06 14.71
N LYS A 133 -24.69 3.29 15.19
CA LYS A 133 -24.76 2.45 16.40
C LYS A 133 -24.23 3.13 17.66
N GLY A 134 -23.89 4.43 17.59
CA GLY A 134 -23.31 5.19 18.69
C GLY A 134 -21.82 4.90 18.95
N ILE A 135 -21.16 4.12 18.09
CA ILE A 135 -19.74 3.77 18.23
C ILE A 135 -18.90 4.80 17.47
N ARG A 136 -18.07 5.56 18.21
CA ARG A 136 -17.22 6.62 17.63
C ARG A 136 -15.89 6.04 17.17
N ILE A 137 -15.66 6.04 15.86
CA ILE A 137 -14.41 5.69 15.22
C ILE A 137 -14.11 6.66 14.07
N TYR A 138 -12.87 6.71 13.64
CA TYR A 138 -12.41 7.58 12.55
C TYR A 138 -12.19 6.77 11.26
N ASN A 139 -12.23 7.43 10.13
CA ASN A 139 -11.79 6.89 8.85
C ASN A 139 -10.38 7.40 8.56
N LEU A 140 -9.42 6.53 8.26
CA LEU A 140 -8.05 6.91 7.91
C LEU A 140 -8.02 7.50 6.50
N GLU A 141 -7.73 8.80 6.37
CA GLU A 141 -7.70 9.49 5.08
C GLU A 141 -6.81 8.79 4.05
N GLY A 142 -7.37 8.44 2.89
CA GLY A 142 -6.65 7.80 1.79
C GLY A 142 -6.14 6.38 2.07
N GLY A 143 -6.50 5.78 3.20
CA GLY A 143 -6.28 4.39 3.55
C GLY A 143 -4.81 3.96 3.61
N ILE A 144 -4.58 2.66 3.35
CA ILE A 144 -3.23 2.09 3.36
C ILE A 144 -2.31 2.74 2.32
N LEU A 145 -2.85 3.26 1.19
CA LEU A 145 -2.07 3.97 0.19
C LEU A 145 -1.52 5.29 0.73
N ALA A 146 -2.37 6.14 1.34
CA ALA A 146 -1.90 7.37 1.96
C ALA A 146 -0.99 7.08 3.16
N TRP A 147 -1.25 6.02 3.93
CA TRP A 147 -0.40 5.59 5.04
C TRP A 147 1.05 5.38 4.61
N VAL A 148 1.29 4.54 3.58
CA VAL A 148 2.66 4.29 3.09
C VAL A 148 3.29 5.51 2.42
N LEU A 149 2.50 6.36 1.74
CA LEU A 149 2.94 7.62 1.15
C LEU A 149 3.31 8.68 2.20
N GLU A 150 2.81 8.59 3.42
CA GLU A 150 3.21 9.42 4.57
C GLU A 150 4.32 8.76 5.42
N GLY A 151 4.92 7.66 4.95
CA GLY A 151 6.04 6.98 5.57
C GLY A 151 5.65 5.94 6.62
N GLY A 152 4.38 5.55 6.69
CA GLY A 152 3.91 4.47 7.54
C GLY A 152 4.37 3.11 7.03
N LYS A 153 4.73 2.21 7.95
CA LYS A 153 5.13 0.84 7.66
C LYS A 153 3.92 -0.09 7.66
N ILE A 154 4.04 -1.18 6.90
CA ILE A 154 3.05 -2.25 6.85
C ILE A 154 3.70 -3.60 7.12
N TYR A 155 2.91 -4.58 7.57
CA TYR A 155 3.39 -5.84 8.09
C TYR A 155 2.57 -7.00 7.53
N ASP A 156 3.20 -8.13 7.32
CA ASP A 156 2.57 -9.42 7.09
C ASP A 156 2.89 -10.40 8.24
N ALA A 157 2.65 -11.69 8.06
CA ALA A 157 2.90 -12.69 9.09
C ALA A 157 4.39 -12.85 9.45
N ASP A 158 5.29 -12.46 8.55
CA ASP A 158 6.74 -12.62 8.69
C ASP A 158 7.42 -11.32 9.20
N GLY A 159 6.67 -10.21 9.28
CA GLY A 159 7.19 -8.94 9.80
C GLY A 159 6.94 -7.74 8.87
N GLU A 160 7.84 -6.73 8.89
CA GLU A 160 7.73 -5.57 8.01
C GLU A 160 7.86 -5.98 6.55
N THR A 161 6.89 -5.60 5.72
CA THR A 161 6.84 -5.97 4.31
C THR A 161 6.76 -4.75 3.39
N ARG A 162 7.15 -4.93 2.12
CA ARG A 162 6.96 -3.94 1.05
C ARG A 162 5.87 -4.37 0.06
N ARG A 163 5.23 -5.51 0.27
CA ARG A 163 4.12 -5.96 -0.57
C ARG A 163 2.83 -5.33 -0.09
N ILE A 164 2.09 -4.70 -1.00
CA ILE A 164 0.87 -3.98 -0.67
C ILE A 164 -0.25 -4.37 -1.63
N HIS A 165 -1.40 -4.81 -1.11
CA HIS A 165 -2.56 -5.08 -1.94
C HIS A 165 -3.27 -3.76 -2.29
N VAL A 166 -3.30 -3.41 -3.58
CA VAL A 166 -3.87 -2.14 -4.08
C VAL A 166 -5.27 -2.28 -4.69
N TYR A 167 -5.91 -3.45 -4.52
CA TYR A 167 -7.25 -3.79 -5.01
C TYR A 167 -7.36 -3.90 -6.54
N GLY A 168 -6.60 -3.14 -7.32
CA GLY A 168 -6.56 -3.21 -8.78
C GLY A 168 -5.83 -2.02 -9.42
N LYS A 169 -5.65 -2.08 -10.75
CA LYS A 169 -4.84 -1.12 -11.53
C LYS A 169 -5.22 0.35 -11.28
N ARG A 170 -6.50 0.64 -11.07
CA ARG A 170 -6.99 2.01 -10.83
C ARG A 170 -6.38 2.63 -9.57
N TRP A 171 -6.04 1.83 -8.57
CA TRP A 171 -5.50 2.27 -7.28
C TRP A 171 -4.01 1.97 -7.13
N ASN A 172 -3.31 1.70 -8.22
CA ASN A 172 -1.89 1.37 -8.21
C ASN A 172 -1.00 2.62 -8.02
N TYR A 173 -1.08 3.20 -6.82
CA TYR A 173 -0.29 4.37 -6.39
C TYR A 173 0.41 4.16 -5.04
N PRO A 174 1.07 3.01 -4.77
CA PRO A 174 1.82 2.84 -3.54
C PRO A 174 3.07 3.74 -3.54
N ALA A 175 3.65 3.97 -2.37
CA ALA A 175 4.92 4.68 -2.25
C ALA A 175 6.04 3.96 -3.01
N THR A 176 7.04 4.70 -3.45
CA THR A 176 8.23 4.16 -4.15
C THR A 176 8.91 3.11 -3.27
N GLY A 177 9.27 1.99 -3.88
CA GLY A 177 9.86 0.83 -3.20
C GLY A 177 8.87 -0.16 -2.62
N TYR A 178 7.56 0.07 -2.79
CA TYR A 178 6.53 -0.93 -2.50
C TYR A 178 6.17 -1.73 -3.77
N GLU A 179 5.88 -3.01 -3.59
CA GLU A 179 5.45 -3.94 -4.63
C GLU A 179 3.92 -4.08 -4.59
N PRO A 180 3.18 -3.55 -5.59
CA PRO A 180 1.73 -3.68 -5.65
C PRO A 180 1.29 -5.10 -6.01
N VAL A 181 0.25 -5.58 -5.31
CA VAL A 181 -0.45 -6.85 -5.54
C VAL A 181 -1.94 -6.57 -5.72
N TRP A 182 -2.66 -7.28 -6.61
CA TRP A 182 -4.12 -7.23 -6.80
C TRP A 182 -4.70 -8.55 -7.28
#